data_70831766d7864a76ff91d9b7f6643d64
#
_entry.id   70831766d7864a76ff91d9b7f6643d64
#
_cell.length_a   1.000
_cell.length_b   1.000
_cell.length_c   1.000
_cell.angle_alpha   90.00
_cell.angle_beta   90.00
_cell.angle_gamma   90.00
#
_symmetry.space_group_name_H-M   'P 1'
#
loop_
_entity.id
_entity.type
_entity.pdbx_description
1 polymer ?
#
loop_
_entity_poly.entity_id
_entity_poly.type
_entity_poly.pdbx_seq_one_letter_code
_entity_poly.pdbx_strand_id
1 'polypeptide(L)'
;VTVLLGNAMNLLWHDHSLSWTEPIASSIAFVLGGLSAPAAAAVFYVSWWLHLLFLLSFLVYVPQSKHAHLIAGPANVFLSRLDSKGKLEKIDFTDETKESYGVGKIEDFRRSQLVDLYACVECGRCTNMCPASGTGKMLSPMDLILKLRDHLTEKGAAVTSKSPWVPAPVFQHTKANQLAAASSGGGSREAAAAIDYNPSLIGEVITEEEIWACTTCRNCEDQCPVMNEHVDKIIDLRRYLVLTEGKMDSDAQRAMTSIERQGNPWGLNRKERENWREQADTEIPTVKEMKKQDKEFDYLFWVGSMGSYDNRSQKIAVSFAKLLNEAGVSFAILGNKEKNSGDTPRRLGNEFLFQELAEHNIGEFEKHGIKKIVTIDPHAYNMFKNEYPDFGFRAEVYHHTELLAELVSQGKLKPLHPVNETITFHDSCYLGRYNEVYEPPRAILKAIPGVQLKEMERSRENGMCCGAGGGLMWMEEETGARINTARTEQALSVSPTVISSGCPYCLTMLGDGTKAKEAEDAIGTYDVSELLAMSVFGAEKQESL
;
A
#
# COMPACT_ATOMS: atom_id res chain seq x y z
N VAL A 1 -29.80 31.42 7.49
CA VAL A 1 -30.72 32.37 8.14
C VAL A 1 -30.60 33.75 7.51
N THR A 2 -29.42 34.38 7.47
CA THR A 2 -29.21 35.75 6.97
C THR A 2 -29.67 35.95 5.52
N VAL A 3 -29.43 35.00 4.60
CA VAL A 3 -29.91 35.08 3.21
C VAL A 3 -31.43 35.01 3.13
N LEU A 4 -32.04 34.06 3.86
CA LEU A 4 -33.50 33.90 3.85
C LEU A 4 -34.21 35.12 4.44
N LEU A 5 -33.67 35.64 5.53
CA LEU A 5 -34.20 36.87 6.15
C LEU A 5 -33.99 38.10 5.24
N GLY A 6 -32.82 38.21 4.62
CA GLY A 6 -32.53 39.27 3.66
C GLY A 6 -33.49 39.24 2.47
N ASN A 7 -33.73 38.09 1.87
CA ASN A 7 -34.70 37.96 0.77
C ASN A 7 -36.12 38.28 1.21
N ALA A 8 -36.55 37.83 2.39
CA ALA A 8 -37.84 38.17 2.95
C ALA A 8 -38.03 39.70 3.17
N MET A 9 -36.99 40.34 3.70
CA MET A 9 -37.00 41.81 3.91
C MET A 9 -36.97 42.58 2.60
N ASN A 10 -36.27 42.05 1.58
CA ASN A 10 -36.29 42.64 0.24
C ASN A 10 -37.69 42.63 -0.38
N LEU A 11 -38.44 41.53 -0.22
CA LEU A 11 -39.83 41.43 -0.65
C LEU A 11 -40.72 42.49 0.03
N LEU A 12 -40.57 42.68 1.36
CA LEU A 12 -41.34 43.68 2.13
C LEU A 12 -40.92 45.12 1.82
N TRP A 13 -39.63 45.38 1.62
CA TRP A 13 -39.11 46.72 1.33
C TRP A 13 -39.57 47.23 -0.01
N HIS A 14 -39.59 46.37 -1.04
CA HIS A 14 -39.96 46.75 -2.41
C HIS A 14 -41.41 46.43 -2.76
N ASP A 15 -42.23 46.02 -1.79
CA ASP A 15 -43.65 45.65 -1.96
C ASP A 15 -43.88 44.60 -3.07
N HIS A 16 -42.98 43.64 -3.17
CA HIS A 16 -43.09 42.55 -4.13
C HIS A 16 -44.13 41.50 -3.70
N SER A 17 -44.87 40.97 -4.67
CA SER A 17 -45.82 39.89 -4.41
C SER A 17 -45.13 38.63 -3.95
N LEU A 18 -45.72 37.92 -2.96
CA LEU A 18 -45.23 36.62 -2.50
C LEU A 18 -45.19 35.62 -3.67
N SER A 19 -44.11 34.91 -3.83
CA SER A 19 -43.84 34.02 -4.97
C SER A 19 -43.55 32.58 -4.55
N TRP A 20 -44.03 31.65 -5.34
CA TRP A 20 -43.67 30.22 -5.20
C TRP A 20 -42.22 29.93 -5.57
N THR A 21 -41.55 30.81 -6.25
CA THR A 21 -40.10 30.66 -6.55
C THR A 21 -39.23 30.87 -5.32
N GLU A 22 -39.77 31.60 -4.32
CA GLU A 22 -39.06 31.84 -3.04
C GLU A 22 -39.98 31.52 -1.85
N PRO A 23 -40.37 30.22 -1.65
CA PRO A 23 -41.46 29.87 -0.72
C PRO A 23 -41.10 30.19 0.73
N ILE A 24 -39.82 29.98 1.14
CA ILE A 24 -39.38 30.24 2.52
C ILE A 24 -39.30 31.76 2.79
N ALA A 25 -38.70 32.53 1.87
CA ALA A 25 -38.62 33.98 2.00
C ALA A 25 -40.03 34.62 2.01
N SER A 26 -40.93 34.16 1.15
CA SER A 26 -42.32 34.56 1.11
C SER A 26 -43.08 34.23 2.40
N SER A 27 -42.86 33.07 2.98
CA SER A 27 -43.46 32.70 4.27
C SER A 27 -42.98 33.59 5.41
N ILE A 28 -41.69 33.92 5.45
CA ILE A 28 -41.11 34.82 6.44
C ILE A 28 -41.66 36.24 6.23
N ALA A 29 -41.73 36.72 4.97
CA ALA A 29 -42.28 38.00 4.64
C ALA A 29 -43.77 38.13 5.02
N PHE A 30 -44.56 37.08 4.81
CA PHE A 30 -45.96 37.02 5.25
C PHE A 30 -46.11 37.20 6.78
N VAL A 31 -45.30 36.47 7.56
CA VAL A 31 -45.31 36.56 9.03
C VAL A 31 -44.88 37.95 9.53
N LEU A 32 -43.93 38.57 8.83
CA LEU A 32 -43.35 39.87 9.19
C LEU A 32 -43.99 41.04 8.43
N GLY A 33 -45.13 40.83 7.76
CA GLY A 33 -45.80 41.81 6.90
C GLY A 33 -46.29 43.08 7.59
N GLY A 34 -46.21 43.16 8.93
CA GLY A 34 -46.50 44.36 9.70
C GLY A 34 -45.33 45.38 9.81
N LEU A 35 -44.14 45.03 9.25
CA LEU A 35 -43.00 45.93 9.27
C LEU A 35 -43.14 47.06 8.25
N SER A 36 -42.79 48.29 8.66
CA SER A 36 -42.71 49.42 7.72
C SER A 36 -41.55 49.24 6.73
N ALA A 37 -41.67 49.77 5.51
CA ALA A 37 -40.64 49.69 4.49
C ALA A 37 -39.24 50.17 4.97
N PRO A 38 -39.10 51.26 5.75
CA PRO A 38 -37.81 51.67 6.30
C PRO A 38 -37.24 50.64 7.31
N ALA A 39 -38.11 49.98 8.10
CA ALA A 39 -37.67 48.95 9.03
C ALA A 39 -37.23 47.68 8.30
N ALA A 40 -37.95 47.26 7.26
CA ALA A 40 -37.57 46.15 6.39
C ALA A 40 -36.22 46.40 5.69
N ALA A 41 -36.02 47.63 5.16
CA ALA A 41 -34.74 48.02 4.58
C ALA A 41 -33.58 47.97 5.59
N ALA A 42 -33.78 48.44 6.81
CA ALA A 42 -32.74 48.37 7.86
C ALA A 42 -32.36 46.92 8.19
N VAL A 43 -33.35 46.02 8.35
CA VAL A 43 -33.11 44.60 8.62
C VAL A 43 -32.45 43.92 7.42
N PHE A 44 -32.81 44.30 6.18
CA PHE A 44 -32.16 43.82 4.96
C PHE A 44 -30.67 44.14 4.98
N TYR A 45 -30.29 45.40 5.19
CA TYR A 45 -28.89 45.81 5.21
C TYR A 45 -28.10 45.15 6.35
N VAL A 46 -28.69 45.06 7.54
CA VAL A 46 -28.07 44.34 8.66
C VAL A 46 -27.83 42.86 8.30
N SER A 47 -28.84 42.20 7.74
CA SER A 47 -28.70 40.78 7.32
C SER A 47 -27.66 40.62 6.23
N TRP A 48 -27.57 41.54 5.28
CA TRP A 48 -26.62 41.55 4.19
C TRP A 48 -25.16 41.70 4.72
N TRP A 49 -24.94 42.69 5.59
CA TRP A 49 -23.65 42.93 6.18
C TRP A 49 -23.21 41.78 7.10
N LEU A 50 -24.11 41.21 7.88
CA LEU A 50 -23.82 40.04 8.69
C LEU A 50 -23.45 38.83 7.81
N HIS A 51 -24.20 38.63 6.71
CA HIS A 51 -23.88 37.54 5.78
C HIS A 51 -22.49 37.71 5.16
N LEU A 52 -22.17 38.89 4.68
CA LEU A 52 -20.86 39.22 4.14
C LEU A 52 -19.75 39.01 5.20
N LEU A 53 -19.97 39.44 6.42
CA LEU A 53 -19.03 39.25 7.52
C LEU A 53 -18.78 37.77 7.81
N PHE A 54 -19.84 36.95 7.84
CA PHE A 54 -19.71 35.50 8.00
C PHE A 54 -18.93 34.86 6.85
N LEU A 55 -19.19 35.23 5.60
CA LEU A 55 -18.46 34.74 4.44
C LEU A 55 -16.97 35.08 4.52
N LEU A 56 -16.66 36.33 4.83
CA LEU A 56 -15.28 36.79 4.95
C LEU A 56 -14.57 36.13 6.13
N SER A 57 -15.27 35.97 7.27
CA SER A 57 -14.72 35.24 8.42
C SER A 57 -14.47 33.78 8.09
N PHE A 58 -15.37 33.13 7.35
CA PHE A 58 -15.21 31.75 6.92
C PHE A 58 -14.05 31.60 5.93
N LEU A 59 -13.87 32.56 5.01
CA LEU A 59 -12.75 32.57 4.08
C LEU A 59 -11.38 32.59 4.80
N VAL A 60 -11.30 33.34 5.90
CA VAL A 60 -10.08 33.38 6.75
C VAL A 60 -9.95 32.11 7.61
N TYR A 61 -11.07 31.57 8.10
CA TYR A 61 -11.11 30.41 8.98
C TYR A 61 -10.70 29.11 8.28
N VAL A 62 -11.20 28.88 7.04
CA VAL A 62 -11.02 27.60 6.31
C VAL A 62 -9.56 27.21 6.17
N PRO A 63 -8.64 28.04 5.68
CA PRO A 63 -7.23 27.65 5.49
C PRO A 63 -6.49 27.37 6.79
N GLN A 64 -7.00 27.86 7.93
CA GLN A 64 -6.34 27.79 9.24
C GLN A 64 -6.98 26.76 10.19
N SER A 65 -7.89 25.96 9.67
CA SER A 65 -8.62 24.95 10.44
C SER A 65 -8.53 23.58 9.78
N LYS A 66 -9.12 22.55 10.42
CA LYS A 66 -9.27 21.23 9.81
C LYS A 66 -9.96 21.28 8.43
N HIS A 67 -10.68 22.37 8.11
CA HIS A 67 -11.32 22.57 6.82
C HIS A 67 -10.34 22.97 5.69
N ALA A 68 -9.04 23.09 5.98
CA ALA A 68 -8.00 23.27 4.95
C ALA A 68 -8.07 22.20 3.86
N HIS A 69 -8.57 20.99 4.18
CA HIS A 69 -8.79 19.91 3.21
C HIS A 69 -9.74 20.29 2.06
N LEU A 70 -10.64 21.28 2.24
CA LEU A 70 -11.50 21.77 1.15
C LEU A 70 -10.69 22.40 0.00
N ILE A 71 -9.50 22.90 0.30
CA ILE A 71 -8.57 23.47 -0.68
C ILE A 71 -7.49 22.42 -1.02
N ALA A 72 -6.86 21.83 0.02
CA ALA A 72 -5.75 20.90 -0.16
C ALA A 72 -6.19 19.57 -0.80
N GLY A 73 -7.39 19.05 -0.52
CA GLY A 73 -7.88 17.81 -1.10
C GLY A 73 -8.00 17.84 -2.63
N PRO A 74 -8.73 18.78 -3.23
CA PRO A 74 -8.77 18.95 -4.69
C PRO A 74 -7.39 19.20 -5.30
N ALA A 75 -6.54 20.00 -4.63
CA ALA A 75 -5.17 20.24 -5.08
C ALA A 75 -4.35 18.95 -5.07
N ASN A 76 -4.45 18.13 -4.02
CA ASN A 76 -3.74 16.86 -3.91
C ASN A 76 -4.16 15.87 -5.00
N VAL A 77 -5.48 15.74 -5.25
CA VAL A 77 -6.00 14.89 -6.32
C VAL A 77 -5.51 15.37 -7.70
N PHE A 78 -5.52 16.68 -7.94
CA PHE A 78 -5.03 17.25 -9.20
C PHE A 78 -3.52 17.06 -9.41
N LEU A 79 -2.73 17.15 -8.33
CA LEU A 79 -1.28 17.02 -8.34
C LEU A 79 -0.79 15.60 -8.02
N SER A 80 -1.71 14.62 -7.98
CA SER A 80 -1.35 13.22 -7.71
C SER A 80 -0.34 12.69 -8.74
N ARG A 81 0.54 11.81 -8.28
CA ARG A 81 1.54 11.20 -9.16
C ARG A 81 0.86 10.30 -10.20
N LEU A 82 1.35 10.36 -11.44
CA LEU A 82 0.92 9.52 -12.56
C LEU A 82 1.80 8.28 -12.74
N ASP A 83 2.77 8.08 -11.87
CA ASP A 83 3.63 6.90 -11.83
C ASP A 83 2.84 5.63 -11.45
N SER A 84 3.47 4.48 -11.63
CA SER A 84 2.91 3.20 -11.18
C SER A 84 2.60 3.25 -9.68
N LYS A 85 1.49 2.65 -9.29
CA LYS A 85 1.01 2.64 -7.90
C LYS A 85 2.07 2.09 -6.94
N GLY A 86 2.40 2.85 -5.90
CA GLY A 86 3.38 2.47 -4.87
C GLY A 86 4.83 2.42 -5.34
N LYS A 87 5.15 3.01 -6.47
CA LYS A 87 6.53 3.21 -6.92
C LYS A 87 7.24 4.17 -5.97
N LEU A 88 8.37 3.73 -5.43
CA LEU A 88 9.20 4.54 -4.54
C LEU A 88 10.21 5.36 -5.33
N GLU A 89 10.51 6.55 -4.82
CA GLU A 89 11.57 7.36 -5.39
C GLU A 89 12.95 6.74 -5.11
N LYS A 90 13.82 6.79 -6.13
CA LYS A 90 15.21 6.35 -6.02
C LYS A 90 16.02 7.35 -5.18
N ILE A 91 16.77 6.86 -4.21
CA ILE A 91 17.75 7.70 -3.49
C ILE A 91 19.02 7.81 -4.34
N ASP A 92 19.50 9.04 -4.51
CA ASP A 92 20.80 9.29 -5.09
C ASP A 92 21.87 9.28 -3.99
N PHE A 93 22.71 8.24 -4.00
CA PHE A 93 23.84 8.09 -3.08
C PHE A 93 25.13 8.77 -3.58
N THR A 94 25.13 9.34 -4.77
CA THR A 94 26.29 10.06 -5.33
C THR A 94 26.35 11.52 -4.89
N ASP A 95 25.28 12.02 -4.28
CA ASP A 95 25.17 13.37 -3.76
C ASP A 95 25.88 13.49 -2.40
N GLU A 96 27.14 13.86 -2.42
CA GLU A 96 27.98 14.03 -1.23
C GLU A 96 27.53 15.19 -0.31
N THR A 97 26.55 16.01 -0.72
CA THR A 97 26.01 17.10 0.10
C THR A 97 24.98 16.63 1.10
N LYS A 98 24.47 15.40 0.95
CA LYS A 98 23.47 14.82 1.86
C LYS A 98 24.13 14.23 3.09
N GLU A 99 23.78 14.77 4.25
CA GLU A 99 24.21 14.27 5.56
C GLU A 99 23.34 13.12 6.08
N SER A 100 22.12 12.96 5.56
CA SER A 100 21.16 11.93 5.98
C SER A 100 20.31 11.43 4.82
N TYR A 101 19.80 10.22 4.95
CA TYR A 101 18.91 9.59 3.98
C TYR A 101 17.57 9.25 4.62
N GLY A 102 16.48 9.38 3.87
CA GLY A 102 15.13 9.21 4.36
C GLY A 102 14.62 10.47 5.08
N VAL A 103 13.59 10.30 5.92
CA VAL A 103 12.91 11.39 6.61
C VAL A 103 13.08 11.24 8.13
N GLY A 104 13.97 12.05 8.70
CA GLY A 104 14.18 12.14 10.16
C GLY A 104 13.51 13.37 10.77
N LYS A 105 13.18 14.37 9.97
CA LYS A 105 12.52 15.62 10.36
C LYS A 105 11.36 15.90 9.44
N ILE A 106 10.38 16.67 9.87
CA ILE A 106 9.20 16.99 9.08
C ILE A 106 9.56 17.78 7.79
N GLU A 107 10.66 18.53 7.82
CA GLU A 107 11.17 19.31 6.70
C GLU A 107 11.81 18.45 5.61
N ASP A 108 12.18 17.21 5.92
CA ASP A 108 12.77 16.28 4.95
C ASP A 108 11.73 15.70 4.00
N PHE A 109 10.44 15.80 4.36
CA PHE A 109 9.35 15.40 3.45
C PHE A 109 9.29 16.29 2.22
N ARG A 110 8.99 15.69 1.08
CA ARG A 110 8.77 16.42 -0.18
C ARG A 110 7.54 17.31 -0.07
N ARG A 111 7.51 18.38 -0.86
CA ARG A 111 6.37 19.32 -0.87
C ARG A 111 5.04 18.64 -1.16
N SER A 112 5.00 17.68 -2.08
CA SER A 112 3.80 16.88 -2.37
C SER A 112 3.33 16.09 -1.14
N GLN A 113 4.25 15.45 -0.41
CA GLN A 113 3.95 14.73 0.82
C GLN A 113 3.43 15.64 1.93
N LEU A 114 3.92 16.90 2.00
CA LEU A 114 3.43 17.90 2.97
C LEU A 114 2.01 18.41 2.61
N VAL A 115 1.72 18.63 1.33
CA VAL A 115 0.35 18.98 0.87
C VAL A 115 -0.64 17.86 1.19
N ASP A 116 -0.22 16.62 1.00
CA ASP A 116 -0.96 15.40 1.30
C ASP A 116 -1.48 15.36 2.75
N LEU A 117 -0.67 15.86 3.72
CA LEU A 117 -1.07 15.92 5.13
C LEU A 117 -2.31 16.80 5.36
N TYR A 118 -2.40 17.93 4.65
CA TYR A 118 -3.54 18.85 4.75
C TYR A 118 -4.75 18.42 3.91
N ALA A 119 -4.56 17.49 2.98
CA ALA A 119 -5.66 16.94 2.17
C ALA A 119 -6.56 15.98 2.96
N CYS A 120 -6.07 15.42 4.07
CA CYS A 120 -6.81 14.43 4.87
C CYS A 120 -8.14 14.99 5.36
N VAL A 121 -9.24 14.30 5.00
CA VAL A 121 -10.62 14.64 5.40
C VAL A 121 -11.07 13.95 6.70
N GLU A 122 -10.17 13.20 7.36
CA GLU A 122 -10.42 12.50 8.63
C GLU A 122 -11.61 11.50 8.56
N CYS A 123 -11.82 10.87 7.41
CA CYS A 123 -12.97 9.98 7.21
C CYS A 123 -12.80 8.56 7.80
N GLY A 124 -11.58 8.17 8.20
CA GLY A 124 -11.28 6.88 8.83
C GLY A 124 -11.23 5.67 7.89
N ARG A 125 -11.53 5.80 6.59
CA ARG A 125 -11.54 4.66 5.63
C ARG A 125 -10.22 3.91 5.60
N CYS A 126 -9.10 4.62 5.58
CA CYS A 126 -7.75 4.04 5.56
C CYS A 126 -7.47 3.20 6.82
N THR A 127 -7.89 3.65 8.01
CA THR A 127 -7.74 2.94 9.28
C THR A 127 -8.64 1.70 9.33
N ASN A 128 -9.90 1.80 8.90
CA ASN A 128 -10.84 0.68 8.88
C ASN A 128 -10.40 -0.46 7.95
N MET A 129 -9.68 -0.13 6.88
CA MET A 129 -9.21 -1.12 5.92
C MET A 129 -7.79 -1.62 6.21
N CYS A 130 -7.04 -0.94 7.10
CA CYS A 130 -5.68 -1.31 7.45
C CYS A 130 -5.62 -2.65 8.20
N PRO A 131 -4.82 -3.62 7.75
CA PRO A 131 -4.70 -4.90 8.44
C PRO A 131 -4.04 -4.75 9.82
N ALA A 132 -3.07 -3.85 9.98
CA ALA A 132 -2.43 -3.59 11.26
C ALA A 132 -3.44 -3.02 12.29
N SER A 133 -4.16 -1.96 11.92
CA SER A 133 -5.21 -1.40 12.77
C SER A 133 -6.31 -2.41 13.09
N GLY A 134 -6.75 -3.18 12.09
CA GLY A 134 -7.80 -4.20 12.25
C GLY A 134 -7.42 -5.39 13.14
N THR A 135 -6.12 -5.57 13.44
CA THR A 135 -5.60 -6.60 14.33
C THR A 135 -5.10 -6.05 15.66
N GLY A 136 -5.37 -4.78 15.96
CA GLY A 136 -5.04 -4.15 17.25
C GLY A 136 -3.58 -3.70 17.40
N LYS A 137 -2.85 -3.53 16.29
CA LYS A 137 -1.51 -2.92 16.31
C LYS A 137 -1.61 -1.40 16.38
N MET A 138 -0.55 -0.77 16.82
CA MET A 138 -0.50 0.69 17.07
C MET A 138 -0.71 1.55 15.82
N LEU A 139 -0.47 1.02 14.62
CA LEU A 139 -0.58 1.79 13.38
C LEU A 139 -2.04 2.06 12.99
N SER A 140 -2.42 3.33 13.02
CA SER A 140 -3.59 3.88 12.34
C SER A 140 -3.13 4.81 11.21
N PRO A 141 -3.39 4.48 9.93
CA PRO A 141 -2.97 5.34 8.81
C PRO A 141 -3.55 6.75 8.87
N MET A 142 -4.78 6.93 9.36
CA MET A 142 -5.35 8.26 9.56
C MET A 142 -4.57 9.04 10.61
N ASP A 143 -4.32 8.43 11.78
CA ASP A 143 -3.63 9.11 12.86
C ASP A 143 -2.18 9.42 12.52
N LEU A 144 -1.52 8.59 11.71
CA LEU A 144 -0.20 8.89 11.15
C LEU A 144 -0.20 10.24 10.41
N ILE A 145 -1.15 10.42 9.48
CA ILE A 145 -1.28 11.68 8.72
C ILE A 145 -1.60 12.85 9.65
N LEU A 146 -2.50 12.66 10.62
CA LEU A 146 -2.89 13.71 11.55
C LEU A 146 -1.73 14.13 12.46
N LYS A 147 -0.99 13.18 13.01
CA LYS A 147 0.19 13.45 13.84
C LYS A 147 1.26 14.23 13.06
N LEU A 148 1.54 13.82 11.81
CA LEU A 148 2.49 14.53 10.94
C LEU A 148 2.00 15.95 10.61
N ARG A 149 0.72 16.13 10.28
CA ARG A 149 0.11 17.44 10.01
C ARG A 149 0.21 18.37 11.22
N ASP A 150 -0.15 17.85 12.39
CA ASP A 150 -0.17 18.62 13.61
C ASP A 150 1.25 19.03 13.99
N HIS A 151 2.22 18.10 13.91
CA HIS A 151 3.63 18.40 14.11
C HIS A 151 4.17 19.47 13.13
N LEU A 152 3.83 19.36 11.84
CA LEU A 152 4.20 20.37 10.84
C LEU A 152 3.63 21.75 11.19
N THR A 153 2.38 21.80 11.63
CA THR A 153 1.70 23.05 11.98
C THR A 153 2.31 23.70 13.23
N GLU A 154 2.59 22.90 14.28
CA GLU A 154 3.19 23.36 15.52
C GLU A 154 4.63 23.84 15.32
N LYS A 155 5.43 23.06 14.60
CA LYS A 155 6.82 23.43 14.29
C LYS A 155 6.89 24.66 13.40
N GLY A 156 5.99 24.78 12.42
CA GLY A 156 5.87 25.98 11.59
C GLY A 156 5.53 27.22 12.40
N ALA A 157 4.64 27.12 13.38
CA ALA A 157 4.32 28.22 14.30
C ALA A 157 5.52 28.60 15.17
N ALA A 158 6.24 27.63 15.73
CA ALA A 158 7.45 27.86 16.52
C ALA A 158 8.56 28.55 15.71
N VAL A 159 8.87 28.06 14.52
CA VAL A 159 9.92 28.62 13.65
C VAL A 159 9.59 30.03 13.16
N THR A 160 8.32 30.30 12.85
CA THR A 160 7.90 31.61 12.34
C THR A 160 7.63 32.62 13.45
N SER A 161 7.69 32.23 14.73
CA SER A 161 7.31 33.05 15.90
C SER A 161 5.90 33.68 15.78
N LYS A 162 5.03 33.04 15.01
CA LYS A 162 3.64 33.46 14.82
C LYS A 162 2.74 32.52 15.60
N SER A 163 2.12 33.05 16.64
CA SER A 163 1.01 32.33 17.28
C SER A 163 0.01 31.88 16.21
N PRO A 164 -0.49 30.64 16.26
CA PRO A 164 -1.56 30.22 15.36
C PRO A 164 -2.72 31.21 15.48
N TRP A 165 -3.20 31.70 14.34
CA TRP A 165 -4.25 32.74 14.26
C TRP A 165 -5.60 32.28 14.82
N VAL A 166 -5.75 30.99 15.06
CA VAL A 166 -7.00 30.39 15.51
C VAL A 166 -6.91 30.06 17.01
N PRO A 167 -7.91 30.48 17.80
CA PRO A 167 -7.94 30.18 19.23
C PRO A 167 -7.88 28.68 19.53
N ALA A 168 -7.18 28.32 20.59
CA ALA A 168 -6.95 26.99 21.11
C ALA A 168 -8.11 25.96 21.06
N PRO A 169 -9.41 26.33 21.15
CA PRO A 169 -10.51 25.36 21.06
C PRO A 169 -10.65 24.63 19.73
N VAL A 170 -10.01 25.11 18.66
CA VAL A 170 -10.09 24.50 17.33
C VAL A 170 -9.07 23.38 17.15
N PHE A 171 -8.00 23.39 17.94
CA PHE A 171 -6.93 22.37 17.94
C PHE A 171 -7.01 21.54 19.22
N GLN A 172 -8.06 20.73 19.39
CA GLN A 172 -8.37 20.05 20.66
C GLN A 172 -7.35 19.01 21.13
N HIS A 173 -6.31 18.70 20.35
CA HIS A 173 -5.39 17.60 20.66
C HIS A 173 -3.90 17.96 20.63
N THR A 174 -3.52 19.23 20.53
CA THR A 174 -2.12 19.62 20.33
C THR A 174 -1.55 20.46 21.47
N LYS A 175 -0.23 20.33 21.69
CA LYS A 175 0.56 21.22 22.59
C LYS A 175 0.48 22.71 22.19
N ALA A 176 0.08 23.03 20.95
CA ALA A 176 -0.26 24.39 20.50
C ALA A 176 -1.32 25.04 21.39
N ASN A 177 -2.21 24.26 22.01
CA ASN A 177 -3.13 24.74 23.04
C ASN A 177 -2.42 25.26 24.29
N GLN A 178 -1.30 24.66 24.66
CA GLN A 178 -0.48 25.13 25.80
C GLN A 178 0.28 26.43 25.46
N LEU A 179 0.75 26.54 24.21
CA LEU A 179 1.37 27.74 23.67
C LEU A 179 0.40 28.92 23.59
N ALA A 180 -0.80 28.69 23.07
CA ALA A 180 -1.84 29.72 22.99
C ALA A 180 -2.36 30.14 24.37
N ALA A 181 -2.48 29.19 25.31
CA ALA A 181 -2.85 29.51 26.71
C ALA A 181 -1.75 30.33 27.43
N ALA A 182 -0.48 30.04 27.18
CA ALA A 182 0.65 30.80 27.72
C ALA A 182 0.70 32.23 27.10
N SER A 183 0.31 32.40 25.85
CA SER A 183 0.30 33.72 25.19
C SER A 183 -0.91 34.61 25.58
N SER A 184 -2.02 34.00 26.02
CA SER A 184 -3.22 34.74 26.47
C SER A 184 -3.14 35.24 27.94
N GLY A 185 -2.19 34.74 28.70
CA GLY A 185 -1.97 35.09 30.12
C GLY A 185 -0.95 36.20 30.34
N GLY A 186 -1.08 37.40 29.75
CA GLY A 186 -0.39 38.64 30.16
C GLY A 186 1.14 38.60 30.34
N GLY A 187 1.79 37.51 29.97
CA GLY A 187 3.24 37.37 29.97
C GLY A 187 3.88 38.06 28.76
N SER A 188 5.00 38.74 28.98
CA SER A 188 5.73 39.47 27.95
C SER A 188 5.97 38.61 26.71
N ARG A 189 5.92 39.21 25.51
CA ARG A 189 6.22 38.59 24.20
C ARG A 189 7.55 37.78 24.19
N GLU A 190 8.47 38.08 25.09
CA GLU A 190 9.74 37.37 25.26
C GLU A 190 9.59 35.97 25.88
N ALA A 191 8.56 35.73 26.70
CA ALA A 191 8.30 34.41 27.27
C ALA A 191 7.70 33.43 26.24
N ALA A 192 6.98 33.91 25.21
CA ALA A 192 6.44 33.10 24.14
C ALA A 192 7.50 32.69 23.09
N ALA A 193 8.62 33.43 23.02
CA ALA A 193 9.74 33.12 22.10
C ALA A 193 10.67 32.01 22.63
N ALA A 194 10.46 31.52 23.86
CA ALA A 194 11.35 30.58 24.55
C ALA A 194 10.77 29.15 24.66
N ILE A 195 9.69 28.82 23.98
CA ILE A 195 9.24 27.42 23.95
C ILE A 195 9.98 26.74 22.81
N ASP A 196 11.02 26.00 23.17
CA ASP A 196 11.77 25.12 22.29
C ASP A 196 10.87 23.91 21.89
N TYR A 197 9.99 24.13 20.90
CA TYR A 197 9.18 23.07 20.32
C TYR A 197 10.05 22.32 19.32
N ASN A 198 10.74 21.29 19.79
CA ASN A 198 11.58 20.45 18.95
C ASN A 198 11.44 18.95 19.30
N PRO A 199 10.21 18.38 19.30
CA PRO A 199 10.07 16.95 19.51
C PRO A 199 10.68 16.19 18.32
N SER A 200 11.28 15.05 18.62
CA SER A 200 11.77 14.12 17.60
C SER A 200 10.60 13.59 16.77
N LEU A 201 10.74 13.63 15.43
CA LEU A 201 9.71 13.12 14.54
C LEU A 201 9.48 11.62 14.78
N ILE A 202 10.56 10.86 14.91
CA ILE A 202 10.52 9.42 15.22
C ILE A 202 10.80 9.26 16.72
N GLY A 203 9.94 8.52 17.39
CA GLY A 203 9.96 8.24 18.82
C GLY A 203 8.96 9.08 19.61
N GLU A 204 8.87 10.41 19.39
CA GLU A 204 7.95 11.27 20.13
C GLU A 204 6.66 11.58 19.36
N VAL A 205 6.73 11.84 18.04
CA VAL A 205 5.55 12.13 17.21
C VAL A 205 5.00 10.83 16.63
N ILE A 206 5.84 10.06 15.95
CA ILE A 206 5.52 8.75 15.38
C ILE A 206 6.41 7.71 16.05
N THR A 207 5.83 6.68 16.63
CA THR A 207 6.61 5.63 17.30
C THR A 207 7.23 4.67 16.29
N GLU A 208 8.35 4.05 16.64
CA GLU A 208 8.97 3.00 15.82
C GLU A 208 8.00 1.82 15.62
N GLU A 209 7.21 1.47 16.64
CA GLU A 209 6.19 0.43 16.54
C GLU A 209 5.14 0.74 15.45
N GLU A 210 4.66 1.98 15.34
CA GLU A 210 3.76 2.39 14.26
C GLU A 210 4.42 2.23 12.88
N ILE A 211 5.69 2.59 12.76
CA ILE A 211 6.45 2.52 11.50
C ILE A 211 6.62 1.07 11.05
N TRP A 212 6.99 0.18 11.98
CA TRP A 212 7.25 -1.24 11.67
C TRP A 212 5.99 -2.07 11.51
N ALA A 213 4.84 -1.69 12.06
CA ALA A 213 3.58 -2.41 11.91
C ALA A 213 3.00 -2.39 10.48
N CYS A 214 3.54 -1.59 9.56
CA CYS A 214 3.03 -1.46 8.20
C CYS A 214 3.47 -2.62 7.30
N THR A 215 2.50 -3.35 6.72
CA THR A 215 2.71 -4.39 5.71
C THR A 215 2.95 -3.86 4.30
N THR A 216 3.01 -2.57 4.09
CA THR A 216 3.13 -1.93 2.77
C THR A 216 2.09 -2.37 1.72
N CYS A 217 0.95 -2.85 2.15
CA CYS A 217 -0.08 -3.43 1.27
C CYS A 217 -0.91 -2.39 0.49
N ARG A 218 -0.77 -1.10 0.74
CA ARG A 218 -1.47 0.03 0.10
C ARG A 218 -3.00 0.05 0.26
N ASN A 219 -3.58 -0.75 1.14
CA ASN A 219 -5.04 -0.73 1.32
C ASN A 219 -5.55 0.65 1.80
N CYS A 220 -4.77 1.33 2.63
CA CYS A 220 -5.06 2.70 3.09
C CYS A 220 -5.10 3.72 1.95
N GLU A 221 -4.20 3.60 0.98
CA GLU A 221 -4.09 4.52 -0.17
C GLU A 221 -5.21 4.28 -1.17
N ASP A 222 -5.51 3.02 -1.46
CA ASP A 222 -6.57 2.62 -2.39
C ASP A 222 -7.96 3.08 -1.93
N GLN A 223 -8.18 3.12 -0.61
CA GLN A 223 -9.43 3.57 -0.02
C GLN A 223 -9.50 5.08 0.25
N CYS A 224 -8.40 5.82 0.00
CA CYS A 224 -8.35 7.24 0.31
C CYS A 224 -9.05 8.09 -0.77
N PRO A 225 -10.12 8.84 -0.44
CA PRO A 225 -10.86 9.63 -1.42
C PRO A 225 -10.09 10.87 -1.91
N VAL A 226 -9.01 11.23 -1.21
CA VAL A 226 -8.16 12.38 -1.53
C VAL A 226 -6.74 11.97 -1.91
N MET A 227 -6.51 10.68 -2.19
CA MET A 227 -5.27 10.11 -2.71
C MET A 227 -4.04 10.35 -1.82
N ASN A 228 -4.19 10.24 -0.49
CA ASN A 228 -3.04 10.31 0.43
C ASN A 228 -2.13 9.09 0.28
N GLU A 229 -0.83 9.32 0.17
CA GLU A 229 0.21 8.30 0.03
C GLU A 229 0.85 7.98 1.38
N HIS A 230 0.29 7.01 2.10
CA HIS A 230 0.74 6.64 3.44
C HIS A 230 2.02 5.80 3.43
N VAL A 231 2.11 4.84 2.48
CA VAL A 231 3.20 3.86 2.41
C VAL A 231 4.54 4.53 2.11
N ASP A 232 4.55 5.50 1.21
CA ASP A 232 5.75 6.28 0.88
C ASP A 232 6.34 6.95 2.11
N LYS A 233 5.49 7.61 2.91
CA LYS A 233 5.91 8.28 4.14
C LYS A 233 6.50 7.30 5.15
N ILE A 234 5.86 6.14 5.33
CA ILE A 234 6.35 5.10 6.23
C ILE A 234 7.70 4.55 5.75
N ILE A 235 7.87 4.33 4.45
CA ILE A 235 9.15 3.85 3.92
C ILE A 235 10.23 4.92 4.02
N ASP A 236 9.91 6.20 3.83
CA ASP A 236 10.87 7.28 4.01
C ASP A 236 11.32 7.41 5.48
N LEU A 237 10.43 7.18 6.46
CA LEU A 237 10.78 7.08 7.88
C LEU A 237 11.67 5.84 8.15
N ARG A 238 11.36 4.67 7.56
CA ARG A 238 12.20 3.47 7.64
C ARG A 238 13.58 3.69 7.04
N ARG A 239 13.67 4.38 5.90
CA ARG A 239 14.94 4.75 5.25
C ARG A 239 15.83 5.55 6.20
N TYR A 240 15.26 6.49 6.94
CA TYR A 240 16.00 7.26 7.93
C TYR A 240 16.50 6.38 9.08
N LEU A 241 15.63 5.56 9.67
CA LEU A 241 16.00 4.65 10.75
C LEU A 241 17.14 3.71 10.31
N VAL A 242 17.05 3.14 9.11
CA VAL A 242 18.00 2.12 8.65
C VAL A 242 19.29 2.71 8.11
N LEU A 243 19.20 3.73 7.25
CA LEU A 243 20.37 4.26 6.54
C LEU A 243 21.11 5.35 7.33
N THR A 244 20.41 6.09 8.20
CA THR A 244 21.01 7.19 8.96
C THR A 244 21.28 6.81 10.41
N GLU A 245 20.33 6.14 11.09
CA GLU A 245 20.49 5.75 12.49
C GLU A 245 21.01 4.32 12.70
N GLY A 246 21.03 3.49 11.67
CA GLY A 246 21.43 2.08 11.76
C GLY A 246 20.49 1.23 12.60
N LYS A 247 19.23 1.66 12.78
CA LYS A 247 18.23 0.99 13.60
C LYS A 247 17.31 0.11 12.75
N MET A 248 17.17 -1.14 13.14
CA MET A 248 16.27 -2.11 12.56
C MET A 248 15.99 -3.21 13.58
N ASP A 249 14.85 -3.88 13.46
CA ASP A 249 14.58 -5.11 14.20
C ASP A 249 15.68 -6.16 13.97
N SER A 250 16.04 -6.93 15.02
CA SER A 250 17.17 -7.87 14.99
C SER A 250 16.98 -8.99 13.98
N ASP A 251 15.75 -9.48 13.80
CA ASP A 251 15.44 -10.57 12.88
C ASP A 251 15.41 -10.07 11.44
N ALA A 252 14.85 -8.89 11.21
CA ALA A 252 14.94 -8.20 9.94
C ALA A 252 16.41 -7.93 9.55
N GLN A 253 17.25 -7.52 10.49
CA GLN A 253 18.68 -7.31 10.25
C GLN A 253 19.40 -8.62 9.86
N ARG A 254 19.07 -9.74 10.51
CA ARG A 254 19.60 -11.07 10.12
C ARG A 254 19.21 -11.42 8.69
N ALA A 255 17.96 -11.22 8.32
CA ALA A 255 17.48 -11.45 6.97
C ALA A 255 18.20 -10.54 5.95
N MET A 256 18.41 -9.25 6.27
CA MET A 256 19.18 -8.33 5.42
C MET A 256 20.61 -8.81 5.20
N THR A 257 21.33 -9.15 6.28
CA THR A 257 22.70 -9.65 6.22
C THR A 257 22.78 -10.94 5.38
N SER A 258 21.78 -11.81 5.51
CA SER A 258 21.67 -13.05 4.73
C SER A 258 21.44 -12.78 3.24
N ILE A 259 20.57 -11.83 2.91
CA ILE A 259 20.31 -11.38 1.52
C ILE A 259 21.59 -10.80 0.90
N GLU A 260 22.29 -9.93 1.60
CA GLU A 260 23.55 -9.34 1.14
C GLU A 260 24.59 -10.40 0.82
N ARG A 261 24.85 -11.33 1.75
CA ARG A 261 25.92 -12.33 1.65
C ARG A 261 25.58 -13.48 0.70
N GLN A 262 24.35 -14.00 0.78
CA GLN A 262 23.95 -15.24 0.09
C GLN A 262 22.87 -15.04 -1.01
N GLY A 263 22.31 -13.84 -1.14
CA GLY A 263 21.24 -13.53 -2.09
C GLY A 263 19.87 -14.11 -1.69
N ASN A 264 19.71 -14.59 -0.44
CA ASN A 264 18.44 -15.11 0.09
C ASN A 264 18.30 -14.78 1.59
N PRO A 265 17.08 -14.64 2.12
CA PRO A 265 16.86 -14.19 3.50
C PRO A 265 17.21 -15.22 4.59
N TRP A 266 17.34 -16.49 4.25
CA TRP A 266 17.70 -17.56 5.21
C TRP A 266 19.20 -17.75 5.38
N GLY A 267 20.03 -17.14 4.53
CA GLY A 267 21.47 -17.33 4.52
C GLY A 267 21.91 -18.73 4.02
N LEU A 268 21.02 -19.42 3.31
CA LEU A 268 21.32 -20.72 2.71
C LEU A 268 22.32 -20.57 1.57
N ASN A 269 23.08 -21.64 1.33
CA ASN A 269 24.16 -21.60 0.35
C ASN A 269 23.62 -21.32 -1.05
N ARG A 270 24.21 -20.34 -1.74
CA ARG A 270 23.83 -19.96 -3.10
C ARG A 270 23.86 -21.14 -4.10
N LYS A 271 24.73 -22.12 -3.89
CA LYS A 271 24.81 -23.31 -4.76
C LYS A 271 23.58 -24.20 -4.68
N GLU A 272 22.84 -24.12 -3.59
CA GLU A 272 21.61 -24.91 -3.37
C GLU A 272 20.37 -24.30 -4.07
N ARG A 273 20.51 -23.11 -4.68
CA ARG A 273 19.42 -22.42 -5.35
C ARG A 273 18.80 -23.20 -6.51
N GLU A 274 19.52 -24.15 -7.07
CA GLU A 274 19.06 -24.99 -8.18
C GLU A 274 18.54 -26.36 -7.74
N ASN A 275 18.65 -26.75 -6.46
CA ASN A 275 18.33 -28.12 -5.99
C ASN A 275 16.87 -28.51 -6.20
N TRP A 276 15.94 -27.53 -6.21
CA TRP A 276 14.53 -27.77 -6.48
C TRP A 276 14.28 -28.37 -7.88
N ARG A 277 15.21 -28.20 -8.84
CA ARG A 277 15.13 -28.81 -10.17
C ARG A 277 15.14 -30.33 -10.12
N GLU A 278 15.81 -30.91 -9.12
CA GLU A 278 15.90 -32.35 -8.95
C GLU A 278 14.56 -33.00 -8.57
N GLN A 279 13.64 -32.21 -8.06
CA GLN A 279 12.26 -32.64 -7.73
C GLN A 279 11.33 -32.66 -8.95
N ALA A 280 11.77 -32.11 -10.07
CA ALA A 280 10.95 -32.00 -11.26
C ALA A 280 11.25 -33.16 -12.24
N ASP A 281 10.22 -33.89 -12.69
CA ASP A 281 10.33 -34.90 -13.75
C ASP A 281 10.38 -34.27 -15.16
N THR A 282 10.87 -33.02 -15.24
CA THR A 282 10.87 -32.24 -16.48
C THR A 282 12.15 -31.45 -16.62
N GLU A 283 12.54 -31.13 -17.83
CA GLU A 283 13.73 -30.33 -18.11
C GLU A 283 13.51 -28.87 -17.70
N ILE A 284 14.42 -28.35 -16.87
CA ILE A 284 14.43 -26.94 -16.46
C ILE A 284 15.83 -26.40 -16.73
N PRO A 285 16.07 -25.85 -17.94
CA PRO A 285 17.41 -25.42 -18.31
C PRO A 285 17.79 -24.09 -17.67
N THR A 286 19.07 -23.93 -17.34
CA THR A 286 19.63 -22.64 -17.01
C THR A 286 20.00 -21.88 -18.28
N VAL A 287 20.03 -20.54 -18.22
CA VAL A 287 20.50 -19.68 -19.33
C VAL A 287 21.90 -20.11 -19.81
N LYS A 288 22.76 -20.56 -18.89
CA LYS A 288 24.08 -21.06 -19.22
C LYS A 288 24.04 -22.37 -20.03
N GLU A 289 23.13 -23.28 -19.69
CA GLU A 289 22.93 -24.55 -20.42
C GLU A 289 22.36 -24.29 -21.81
N MET A 290 21.35 -23.41 -21.92
CA MET A 290 20.79 -22.99 -23.21
C MET A 290 21.85 -22.38 -24.15
N LYS A 291 22.67 -21.48 -23.63
CA LYS A 291 23.76 -20.86 -24.38
C LYS A 291 24.82 -21.88 -24.86
N LYS A 292 25.14 -22.90 -24.04
CA LYS A 292 26.05 -23.97 -24.45
C LYS A 292 25.50 -24.84 -25.57
N GLN A 293 24.17 -24.97 -25.65
CA GLN A 293 23.47 -25.76 -26.65
C GLN A 293 23.10 -24.92 -27.89
N ASP A 294 23.46 -23.63 -27.92
CA ASP A 294 23.08 -22.66 -28.95
C ASP A 294 21.55 -22.61 -29.17
N LYS A 295 20.79 -22.70 -28.05
CA LYS A 295 19.33 -22.64 -28.03
C LYS A 295 18.87 -21.29 -27.50
N GLU A 296 17.87 -20.73 -28.16
CA GLU A 296 17.15 -19.54 -27.70
C GLU A 296 16.00 -19.94 -26.75
N PHE A 297 15.52 -19.00 -25.95
CA PHE A 297 14.38 -19.15 -25.10
C PHE A 297 13.53 -17.86 -25.10
N ASP A 298 12.22 -18.02 -24.88
CA ASP A 298 11.26 -16.91 -24.91
C ASP A 298 11.20 -16.16 -23.59
N TYR A 299 11.26 -16.88 -22.48
CA TYR A 299 11.07 -16.30 -21.14
C TYR A 299 12.22 -16.65 -20.21
N LEU A 300 12.70 -15.65 -19.48
CA LEU A 300 13.42 -15.91 -18.24
C LEU A 300 12.41 -16.25 -17.14
N PHE A 301 12.45 -17.45 -16.61
CA PHE A 301 11.70 -17.78 -15.40
C PHE A 301 12.51 -17.34 -14.17
N TRP A 302 12.07 -16.24 -13.56
CA TRP A 302 12.57 -15.79 -12.27
C TRP A 302 11.89 -16.57 -11.16
N VAL A 303 12.65 -17.45 -10.50
CA VAL A 303 12.14 -18.38 -9.49
C VAL A 303 11.92 -17.70 -8.14
N GLY A 304 12.77 -16.73 -7.81
CA GLY A 304 12.76 -16.04 -6.53
C GLY A 304 13.34 -16.88 -5.38
N SER A 305 13.53 -16.24 -4.23
CA SER A 305 14.09 -16.94 -3.07
C SER A 305 13.13 -17.98 -2.50
N MET A 306 11.81 -17.70 -2.48
CA MET A 306 10.79 -18.65 -2.01
C MET A 306 10.78 -19.92 -2.88
N GLY A 307 10.61 -19.79 -4.19
CA GLY A 307 10.58 -20.93 -5.10
C GLY A 307 11.88 -21.74 -5.16
N SER A 308 13.00 -21.13 -4.75
CA SER A 308 14.31 -21.80 -4.75
C SER A 308 14.61 -22.55 -3.46
N TYR A 309 14.18 -22.05 -2.29
CA TYR A 309 14.66 -22.56 -0.99
C TYR A 309 13.55 -23.02 -0.05
N ASP A 310 12.32 -22.52 -0.19
CA ASP A 310 11.23 -22.96 0.67
C ASP A 310 10.56 -24.22 0.11
N ASN A 311 10.57 -25.31 0.87
CA ASN A 311 10.07 -26.61 0.44
C ASN A 311 8.62 -26.59 -0.06
N ARG A 312 7.77 -25.73 0.53
CA ARG A 312 6.38 -25.58 0.09
C ARG A 312 6.31 -24.84 -1.24
N SER A 313 7.07 -23.78 -1.39
CA SER A 313 7.08 -22.92 -2.58
C SER A 313 7.84 -23.55 -3.75
N GLN A 314 8.76 -24.48 -3.51
CA GLN A 314 9.42 -25.28 -4.56
C GLN A 314 8.39 -26.07 -5.38
N LYS A 315 7.33 -26.58 -4.77
CA LYS A 315 6.23 -27.25 -5.48
C LYS A 315 5.53 -26.35 -6.47
N ILE A 316 5.37 -25.06 -6.15
CA ILE A 316 4.82 -24.05 -7.08
C ILE A 316 5.73 -23.89 -8.29
N ALA A 317 7.04 -23.75 -8.05
CA ALA A 317 8.02 -23.57 -9.12
C ALA A 317 8.07 -24.80 -10.05
N VAL A 318 8.03 -26.02 -9.48
CA VAL A 318 7.98 -27.27 -10.23
C VAL A 318 6.69 -27.38 -11.05
N SER A 319 5.53 -27.10 -10.44
CA SER A 319 4.24 -27.15 -11.14
C SER A 319 4.19 -26.17 -12.31
N PHE A 320 4.68 -24.95 -12.10
CA PHE A 320 4.74 -23.95 -13.14
C PHE A 320 5.70 -24.35 -14.28
N ALA A 321 6.88 -24.87 -13.97
CA ALA A 321 7.83 -25.35 -14.98
C ALA A 321 7.26 -26.52 -15.80
N LYS A 322 6.56 -27.48 -15.16
CA LYS A 322 5.85 -28.58 -15.85
C LYS A 322 4.79 -28.05 -16.81
N LEU A 323 4.00 -27.06 -16.39
CA LEU A 323 2.97 -26.43 -17.21
C LEU A 323 3.57 -25.70 -18.42
N LEU A 324 4.69 -24.99 -18.26
CA LEU A 324 5.39 -24.34 -19.36
C LEU A 324 5.87 -25.35 -20.41
N ASN A 325 6.46 -26.46 -19.97
CA ASN A 325 6.93 -27.53 -20.85
C ASN A 325 5.74 -28.19 -21.59
N GLU A 326 4.63 -28.48 -20.91
CA GLU A 326 3.41 -29.03 -21.52
C GLU A 326 2.85 -28.09 -22.58
N ALA A 327 2.89 -26.77 -22.33
CA ALA A 327 2.42 -25.76 -23.28
C ALA A 327 3.41 -25.51 -24.44
N GLY A 328 4.58 -26.15 -24.44
CA GLY A 328 5.64 -25.92 -25.43
C GLY A 328 6.26 -24.52 -25.37
N VAL A 329 6.26 -23.88 -24.18
CA VAL A 329 6.88 -22.57 -23.96
C VAL A 329 8.36 -22.77 -23.62
N SER A 330 9.23 -22.13 -24.41
CA SER A 330 10.68 -22.17 -24.15
C SER A 330 11.04 -21.19 -23.05
N PHE A 331 11.71 -21.66 -22.01
CA PHE A 331 12.17 -20.84 -20.89
C PHE A 331 13.52 -21.27 -20.35
N ALA A 332 14.14 -20.39 -19.58
CA ALA A 332 15.37 -20.72 -18.85
C ALA A 332 15.38 -19.99 -17.50
N ILE A 333 16.15 -20.50 -16.54
CA ILE A 333 16.37 -19.87 -15.22
C ILE A 333 17.80 -19.34 -15.11
N LEU A 334 18.03 -18.31 -14.27
CA LEU A 334 19.38 -17.82 -13.98
C LEU A 334 20.19 -18.79 -13.09
N GLY A 335 19.49 -19.66 -12.35
CA GLY A 335 20.11 -20.58 -11.39
C GLY A 335 20.88 -19.83 -10.31
N ASN A 336 22.10 -20.27 -10.04
CA ASN A 336 22.97 -19.69 -8.99
C ASN A 336 23.38 -18.22 -9.21
N LYS A 337 23.04 -17.64 -10.37
CA LYS A 337 23.28 -16.21 -10.67
C LYS A 337 22.16 -15.31 -10.20
N GLU A 338 20.99 -15.86 -9.97
CA GLU A 338 19.85 -15.13 -9.41
C GLU A 338 20.13 -14.75 -7.96
N LYS A 339 19.91 -13.47 -7.60
CA LYS A 339 19.90 -12.99 -6.22
C LYS A 339 18.47 -12.65 -5.80
N ASN A 340 18.29 -12.05 -4.62
CA ASN A 340 16.99 -11.50 -4.22
C ASN A 340 16.57 -10.35 -5.16
N SER A 341 15.27 -10.18 -5.40
CA SER A 341 14.74 -9.08 -6.23
C SER A 341 14.94 -7.69 -5.63
N GLY A 342 15.27 -7.61 -4.35
CA GLY A 342 15.47 -6.37 -3.61
C GLY A 342 14.18 -5.79 -3.00
N ASP A 343 13.01 -6.43 -3.16
CA ASP A 343 11.76 -5.92 -2.57
C ASP A 343 11.87 -5.83 -1.04
N THR A 344 12.28 -6.91 -0.36
CA THR A 344 12.42 -6.93 1.10
C THR A 344 13.35 -5.84 1.63
N PRO A 345 14.60 -5.66 1.14
CA PRO A 345 15.44 -4.54 1.53
C PRO A 345 14.77 -3.17 1.32
N ARG A 346 14.16 -2.96 0.15
CA ARG A 346 13.55 -1.68 -0.18
C ARG A 346 12.37 -1.33 0.73
N ARG A 347 11.50 -2.30 1.04
CA ARG A 347 10.34 -2.10 1.93
C ARG A 347 10.74 -1.92 3.39
N LEU A 348 11.88 -2.48 3.79
CA LEU A 348 12.46 -2.27 5.12
C LEU A 348 13.31 -0.99 5.22
N GLY A 349 13.48 -0.23 4.12
CA GLY A 349 14.21 1.03 4.12
C GLY A 349 15.70 0.92 3.78
N ASN A 350 16.23 -0.29 3.54
CA ASN A 350 17.61 -0.47 3.10
C ASN A 350 17.73 -0.28 1.57
N GLU A 351 17.61 0.98 1.15
CA GLU A 351 17.69 1.35 -0.27
C GLU A 351 19.06 1.06 -0.88
N PHE A 352 20.15 1.13 -0.07
CA PHE A 352 21.49 0.83 -0.55
C PHE A 352 21.61 -0.62 -1.01
N LEU A 353 21.23 -1.57 -0.16
CA LEU A 353 21.23 -3.00 -0.50
C LEU A 353 20.29 -3.30 -1.68
N PHE A 354 19.14 -2.62 -1.74
CA PHE A 354 18.24 -2.75 -2.90
C PHE A 354 18.93 -2.37 -4.20
N GLN A 355 19.59 -1.21 -4.25
CA GLN A 355 20.26 -0.73 -5.48
C GLN A 355 21.37 -1.68 -5.90
N GLU A 356 22.18 -2.17 -4.96
CA GLU A 356 23.23 -3.16 -5.24
C GLU A 356 22.65 -4.46 -5.84
N LEU A 357 21.55 -4.97 -5.31
CA LEU A 357 20.86 -6.16 -5.83
C LEU A 357 20.27 -5.90 -7.22
N ALA A 358 19.66 -4.73 -7.43
CA ALA A 358 19.09 -4.35 -8.71
C ALA A 358 20.16 -4.24 -9.79
N GLU A 359 21.27 -3.58 -9.52
CA GLU A 359 22.42 -3.48 -10.45
C GLU A 359 22.98 -4.85 -10.80
N HIS A 360 23.16 -5.73 -9.81
CA HIS A 360 23.61 -7.09 -10.06
C HIS A 360 22.65 -7.86 -10.99
N ASN A 361 21.36 -7.85 -10.69
CA ASN A 361 20.36 -8.58 -11.46
C ASN A 361 20.22 -8.00 -12.88
N ILE A 362 20.24 -6.68 -13.02
CA ILE A 362 20.23 -5.99 -14.32
C ILE A 362 21.46 -6.39 -15.15
N GLY A 363 22.63 -6.41 -14.54
CA GLY A 363 23.85 -6.84 -15.23
C GLY A 363 23.77 -8.29 -15.75
N GLU A 364 23.15 -9.22 -15.00
CA GLU A 364 22.92 -10.57 -15.50
C GLU A 364 21.82 -10.60 -16.58
N PHE A 365 20.77 -9.78 -16.50
CA PHE A 365 19.74 -9.68 -17.54
C PHE A 365 20.32 -9.15 -18.87
N GLU A 366 21.08 -8.08 -18.82
CA GLU A 366 21.72 -7.48 -20.01
C GLU A 366 22.72 -8.42 -20.67
N LYS A 367 23.58 -9.06 -19.87
CA LYS A 367 24.58 -10.04 -20.32
C LYS A 367 23.95 -11.22 -21.08
N HIS A 368 22.71 -11.56 -20.74
CA HIS A 368 21.99 -12.66 -21.37
C HIS A 368 20.89 -12.19 -22.34
N GLY A 369 20.77 -10.89 -22.58
CA GLY A 369 19.82 -10.32 -23.52
C GLY A 369 18.35 -10.56 -23.17
N ILE A 370 18.02 -10.58 -21.86
CA ILE A 370 16.68 -10.88 -21.37
C ILE A 370 15.71 -9.79 -21.78
N LYS A 371 14.62 -10.17 -22.44
CA LYS A 371 13.56 -9.27 -22.90
C LYS A 371 12.22 -9.55 -22.22
N LYS A 372 11.98 -10.81 -21.84
CA LYS A 372 10.74 -11.25 -21.19
C LYS A 372 11.06 -11.99 -19.90
N ILE A 373 10.38 -11.62 -18.84
CA ILE A 373 10.53 -12.25 -17.52
C ILE A 373 9.15 -12.75 -17.08
N VAL A 374 9.10 -14.00 -16.59
CA VAL A 374 7.93 -14.52 -15.91
C VAL A 374 8.31 -14.96 -14.50
N THR A 375 7.46 -14.70 -13.52
CA THR A 375 7.73 -15.04 -12.11
C THR A 375 6.49 -15.51 -11.38
N ILE A 376 6.68 -16.37 -10.39
CA ILE A 376 5.66 -16.81 -9.43
C ILE A 376 5.51 -15.84 -8.25
N ASP A 377 6.39 -14.85 -8.15
CA ASP A 377 6.50 -13.92 -7.03
C ASP A 377 5.97 -12.53 -7.41
N PRO A 378 4.79 -12.10 -6.89
CA PRO A 378 4.25 -10.76 -7.13
C PRO A 378 5.14 -9.61 -6.69
N HIS A 379 5.99 -9.82 -5.68
CA HIS A 379 6.94 -8.81 -5.21
C HIS A 379 8.04 -8.59 -6.27
N ALA A 380 8.64 -9.67 -6.78
CA ALA A 380 9.61 -9.61 -7.87
C ALA A 380 8.96 -9.04 -9.16
N TYR A 381 7.71 -9.44 -9.47
CA TYR A 381 6.94 -8.91 -10.57
C TYR A 381 6.82 -7.38 -10.50
N ASN A 382 6.44 -6.85 -9.33
CA ASN A 382 6.34 -5.41 -9.10
C ASN A 382 7.70 -4.71 -9.25
N MET A 383 8.77 -5.31 -8.71
CA MET A 383 10.11 -4.73 -8.79
C MET A 383 10.58 -4.58 -10.24
N PHE A 384 10.49 -5.66 -11.03
CA PHE A 384 10.95 -5.64 -12.42
C PHE A 384 10.11 -4.76 -13.33
N LYS A 385 8.80 -4.73 -13.12
CA LYS A 385 7.86 -3.96 -13.94
C LYS A 385 7.90 -2.46 -13.63
N ASN A 386 7.93 -2.10 -12.36
CA ASN A 386 7.67 -0.72 -11.93
C ASN A 386 8.90 0.01 -11.39
N GLU A 387 9.88 -0.69 -10.82
CA GLU A 387 10.97 -0.06 -10.07
C GLU A 387 12.34 -0.21 -10.75
N TYR A 388 12.64 -1.34 -11.40
CA TYR A 388 13.88 -1.53 -12.18
C TYR A 388 14.02 -0.60 -13.39
N PRO A 389 12.92 -0.10 -14.01
CA PRO A 389 13.04 0.92 -15.06
C PRO A 389 13.80 2.19 -14.67
N ASP A 390 13.81 2.56 -13.37
CA ASP A 390 14.59 3.71 -12.86
C ASP A 390 16.11 3.45 -12.83
N PHE A 391 16.51 2.20 -13.03
CA PHE A 391 17.90 1.76 -13.15
C PHE A 391 18.30 1.45 -14.59
N GLY A 392 17.47 1.85 -15.56
CA GLY A 392 17.74 1.72 -17.00
C GLY A 392 17.31 0.39 -17.62
N PHE A 393 16.80 -0.58 -16.86
CA PHE A 393 16.37 -1.86 -17.40
C PHE A 393 14.85 -1.90 -17.64
N ARG A 394 14.45 -2.31 -18.85
CA ARG A 394 13.05 -2.52 -19.22
C ARG A 394 12.88 -3.86 -19.92
N ALA A 395 11.93 -4.65 -19.43
CA ALA A 395 11.52 -5.92 -20.01
C ALA A 395 9.99 -6.04 -20.00
N GLU A 396 9.46 -6.96 -20.80
CA GLU A 396 8.10 -7.43 -20.65
C GLU A 396 8.06 -8.37 -19.43
N VAL A 397 7.31 -8.00 -18.40
CA VAL A 397 7.24 -8.78 -17.15
C VAL A 397 5.84 -9.36 -17.00
N TYR A 398 5.77 -10.66 -16.77
CA TYR A 398 4.54 -11.42 -16.59
C TYR A 398 4.52 -12.08 -15.22
N HIS A 399 3.38 -12.03 -14.58
CA HIS A 399 3.11 -12.93 -13.47
C HIS A 399 2.69 -14.30 -14.03
N HIS A 400 3.06 -15.39 -13.35
CA HIS A 400 2.76 -16.75 -13.86
C HIS A 400 1.26 -16.96 -14.15
N THR A 401 0.37 -16.35 -13.37
CA THR A 401 -1.07 -16.45 -13.58
C THR A 401 -1.54 -15.75 -14.86
N GLU A 402 -0.88 -14.66 -15.28
CA GLU A 402 -1.19 -13.99 -16.55
C GLU A 402 -0.83 -14.90 -17.72
N LEU A 403 0.39 -15.45 -17.73
CA LEU A 403 0.86 -16.35 -18.77
C LEU A 403 0.04 -17.64 -18.81
N LEU A 404 -0.26 -18.26 -17.66
CA LEU A 404 -1.07 -19.48 -17.60
C LEU A 404 -2.51 -19.24 -18.09
N ALA A 405 -3.14 -18.12 -17.75
CA ALA A 405 -4.47 -17.77 -18.24
C ALA A 405 -4.48 -17.61 -19.77
N GLU A 406 -3.45 -17.00 -20.33
CA GLU A 406 -3.27 -16.88 -21.77
C GLU A 406 -3.12 -18.26 -22.43
N LEU A 407 -2.26 -19.14 -21.90
CA LEU A 407 -2.02 -20.49 -22.43
C LEU A 407 -3.28 -21.37 -22.38
N VAL A 408 -4.08 -21.24 -21.31
CA VAL A 408 -5.39 -21.90 -21.20
C VAL A 408 -6.35 -21.36 -22.26
N SER A 409 -6.44 -20.04 -22.42
CA SER A 409 -7.32 -19.41 -23.40
C SER A 409 -6.98 -19.77 -24.85
N GLN A 410 -5.68 -19.96 -25.14
CA GLN A 410 -5.17 -20.42 -26.44
C GLN A 410 -5.35 -21.93 -26.67
N GLY A 411 -5.81 -22.67 -25.65
CA GLY A 411 -5.96 -24.14 -25.73
C GLY A 411 -4.63 -24.91 -25.71
N LYS A 412 -3.51 -24.25 -25.38
CA LYS A 412 -2.21 -24.89 -25.21
C LYS A 412 -2.12 -25.68 -23.89
N LEU A 413 -2.81 -25.21 -22.86
CA LEU A 413 -3.06 -25.96 -21.63
C LEU A 413 -4.54 -26.32 -21.57
N LYS A 414 -4.83 -27.60 -21.36
CA LYS A 414 -6.21 -28.12 -21.32
C LYS A 414 -6.48 -28.73 -19.95
N PRO A 415 -7.18 -28.04 -19.06
CA PRO A 415 -7.59 -28.59 -17.78
C PRO A 415 -8.73 -29.61 -18.01
N LEU A 416 -8.40 -30.88 -18.03
CA LEU A 416 -9.34 -31.96 -18.37
C LEU A 416 -9.77 -32.79 -17.15
N HIS A 417 -8.91 -32.88 -16.13
CA HIS A 417 -9.22 -33.66 -14.93
C HIS A 417 -9.95 -32.80 -13.91
N PRO A 418 -11.08 -33.28 -13.35
CA PRO A 418 -11.84 -32.51 -12.39
C PRO A 418 -11.09 -32.37 -11.07
N VAL A 419 -11.14 -31.17 -10.50
CA VAL A 419 -10.71 -30.84 -9.13
C VAL A 419 -11.97 -30.47 -8.35
N ASN A 420 -12.55 -31.42 -7.61
CA ASN A 420 -13.85 -31.26 -6.95
C ASN A 420 -13.69 -30.55 -5.61
N GLU A 421 -13.27 -29.29 -5.66
CA GLU A 421 -12.97 -28.48 -4.47
C GLU A 421 -13.78 -27.18 -4.44
N THR A 422 -14.12 -26.77 -3.23
CA THR A 422 -14.64 -25.42 -2.96
C THR A 422 -13.48 -24.51 -2.63
N ILE A 423 -13.12 -23.64 -3.58
CA ILE A 423 -11.93 -22.80 -3.50
C ILE A 423 -12.30 -21.38 -3.14
N THR A 424 -11.61 -20.80 -2.15
CA THR A 424 -11.60 -19.35 -1.95
C THR A 424 -10.23 -18.79 -2.37
N PHE A 425 -10.25 -17.62 -3.02
CA PHE A 425 -9.03 -17.02 -3.56
C PHE A 425 -8.57 -15.81 -2.74
N HIS A 426 -7.30 -15.80 -2.35
CA HIS A 426 -6.66 -14.67 -1.70
C HIS A 426 -5.91 -13.81 -2.72
N ASP A 427 -6.37 -12.57 -2.91
CA ASP A 427 -5.71 -11.59 -3.77
C ASP A 427 -4.44 -11.08 -3.10
N SER A 428 -3.28 -11.38 -3.70
CA SER A 428 -2.01 -10.78 -3.29
C SER A 428 -2.01 -9.27 -3.54
N CYS A 429 -1.63 -8.48 -2.54
CA CYS A 429 -1.63 -7.03 -2.66
C CYS A 429 -0.70 -6.51 -3.77
N TYR A 430 0.48 -7.13 -3.95
CA TYR A 430 1.43 -6.71 -4.98
C TYR A 430 1.02 -7.13 -6.40
N LEU A 431 0.16 -8.13 -6.53
CA LEU A 431 -0.44 -8.51 -7.81
C LEU A 431 -1.67 -7.64 -8.12
N GLY A 432 -2.60 -7.54 -7.17
CA GLY A 432 -3.85 -6.80 -7.32
C GLY A 432 -3.68 -5.30 -7.18
N ARG A 433 -3.56 -4.77 -5.95
CA ARG A 433 -3.55 -3.30 -5.70
C ARG A 433 -2.40 -2.55 -6.35
N TYR A 434 -1.22 -3.16 -6.43
CA TYR A 434 -0.07 -2.53 -7.09
C TYR A 434 -0.13 -2.63 -8.61
N ASN A 435 -0.67 -3.72 -9.17
CA ASN A 435 -0.56 -4.03 -10.60
C ASN A 435 -1.90 -4.33 -11.30
N GLU A 436 -3.03 -4.26 -10.59
CA GLU A 436 -4.41 -4.42 -11.11
C GLU A 436 -4.70 -5.80 -11.72
N VAL A 437 -3.92 -6.82 -11.39
CA VAL A 437 -4.09 -8.18 -11.89
C VAL A 437 -5.01 -8.97 -10.94
N TYR A 438 -6.30 -9.06 -11.26
CA TYR A 438 -7.34 -9.75 -10.49
C TYR A 438 -8.01 -10.89 -11.25
N GLU A 439 -8.19 -10.74 -12.56
CA GLU A 439 -8.97 -11.70 -13.38
C GLU A 439 -8.18 -12.95 -13.81
N PRO A 440 -6.89 -12.88 -14.18
CA PRO A 440 -6.17 -14.05 -14.66
C PRO A 440 -6.20 -15.25 -13.70
N PRO A 441 -5.96 -15.12 -12.39
CA PRO A 441 -6.07 -16.23 -11.45
C PRO A 441 -7.48 -16.84 -11.44
N ARG A 442 -8.51 -15.99 -11.47
CA ARG A 442 -9.92 -16.41 -11.47
C ARG A 442 -10.31 -17.11 -12.77
N ALA A 443 -9.78 -16.64 -13.89
CA ALA A 443 -10.01 -17.28 -15.19
C ALA A 443 -9.46 -18.71 -15.22
N ILE A 444 -8.28 -18.93 -14.67
CA ILE A 444 -7.68 -20.27 -14.52
C ILE A 444 -8.56 -21.16 -13.65
N LEU A 445 -8.90 -20.70 -12.43
CA LEU A 445 -9.72 -21.47 -11.49
C LEU A 445 -11.08 -21.85 -12.07
N LYS A 446 -11.73 -20.96 -12.81
CA LYS A 446 -13.00 -21.20 -13.48
C LYS A 446 -12.88 -22.17 -14.67
N ALA A 447 -11.72 -22.29 -15.29
CA ALA A 447 -11.48 -23.22 -16.39
C ALA A 447 -11.28 -24.66 -15.91
N ILE A 448 -10.97 -24.88 -14.63
CA ILE A 448 -10.76 -26.20 -14.03
C ILE A 448 -12.12 -26.86 -13.78
N PRO A 449 -12.42 -28.03 -14.34
CA PRO A 449 -13.67 -28.74 -14.08
C PRO A 449 -13.81 -29.11 -12.60
N GLY A 450 -15.00 -28.99 -12.05
CA GLY A 450 -15.33 -29.37 -10.67
C GLY A 450 -15.04 -28.30 -9.62
N VAL A 451 -14.25 -27.26 -9.94
CA VAL A 451 -13.95 -26.16 -9.03
C VAL A 451 -15.18 -25.29 -8.78
N GLN A 452 -15.46 -25.05 -7.52
CA GLN A 452 -16.46 -24.08 -7.05
C GLN A 452 -15.73 -22.89 -6.41
N LEU A 453 -15.62 -21.78 -7.15
CA LEU A 453 -15.00 -20.56 -6.62
C LEU A 453 -15.98 -19.78 -5.74
N LYS A 454 -15.63 -19.60 -4.46
CA LYS A 454 -16.35 -18.77 -3.50
C LYS A 454 -15.48 -17.59 -3.08
N GLU A 455 -15.92 -16.37 -3.38
CA GLU A 455 -15.20 -15.16 -2.98
C GLU A 455 -15.42 -14.86 -1.49
N MET A 456 -14.35 -14.38 -0.84
CA MET A 456 -14.45 -13.79 0.50
C MET A 456 -15.18 -12.45 0.42
N GLU A 457 -15.81 -12.00 1.51
CA GLU A 457 -16.40 -10.66 1.59
C GLU A 457 -15.38 -9.57 1.23
N ARG A 458 -14.15 -9.70 1.73
CA ARG A 458 -13.03 -8.83 1.37
C ARG A 458 -12.16 -9.53 0.31
N SER A 459 -12.45 -9.23 -0.95
CA SER A 459 -11.76 -9.76 -2.13
C SER A 459 -11.34 -8.63 -3.06
N ARG A 460 -10.50 -8.91 -4.04
CA ARG A 460 -10.00 -7.99 -5.06
C ARG A 460 -9.30 -6.78 -4.42
N GLU A 461 -9.64 -5.55 -4.85
CA GLU A 461 -9.13 -4.29 -4.31
C GLU A 461 -9.37 -4.15 -2.79
N ASN A 462 -10.49 -4.69 -2.29
CA ASN A 462 -10.83 -4.64 -0.86
C ASN A 462 -10.18 -5.75 -0.03
N GLY A 463 -9.41 -6.64 -0.66
CA GLY A 463 -8.77 -7.77 -0.01
C GLY A 463 -7.89 -7.35 1.18
N MET A 464 -8.01 -8.07 2.31
CA MET A 464 -7.10 -7.89 3.44
C MET A 464 -5.73 -8.51 3.12
N CYS A 465 -4.63 -7.90 3.61
CA CYS A 465 -3.27 -8.42 3.46
C CYS A 465 -3.10 -9.76 4.20
N CYS A 466 -2.20 -10.61 3.70
CA CYS A 466 -1.81 -11.86 4.36
C CYS A 466 -0.87 -11.66 5.57
N GLY A 467 -0.25 -10.48 5.68
CA GLY A 467 0.69 -10.16 6.77
C GLY A 467 2.18 -10.27 6.41
N ALA A 468 2.56 -10.83 5.27
CA ALA A 468 3.97 -11.03 4.91
C ALA A 468 4.70 -9.75 4.51
N GLY A 469 3.99 -8.78 3.92
CA GLY A 469 4.58 -7.59 3.32
C GLY A 469 5.26 -6.65 4.30
N GLY A 470 6.00 -5.66 3.76
CA GLY A 470 6.71 -4.67 4.58
C GLY A 470 7.84 -5.24 5.44
N GLY A 471 8.24 -6.48 5.18
CA GLY A 471 9.25 -7.19 5.96
C GLY A 471 8.74 -7.91 7.21
N LEU A 472 7.42 -7.82 7.52
CA LEU A 472 6.86 -8.46 8.72
C LEU A 472 7.06 -9.98 8.75
N MET A 473 7.15 -10.64 7.59
CA MET A 473 7.44 -12.06 7.52
C MET A 473 8.77 -12.44 8.23
N TRP A 474 9.67 -11.50 8.32
CA TRP A 474 11.02 -11.69 8.90
C TRP A 474 11.14 -11.14 10.32
N MET A 475 10.02 -10.69 10.92
CA MET A 475 9.95 -10.12 12.27
C MET A 475 8.88 -10.81 13.09
N GLU A 476 9.02 -10.80 14.40
CA GLU A 476 7.96 -11.28 15.29
C GLU A 476 6.88 -10.21 15.47
N GLU A 477 5.62 -10.62 15.44
CA GLU A 477 4.48 -9.74 15.73
C GLU A 477 4.19 -9.78 17.23
N GLU A 478 4.77 -8.83 17.99
CA GLU A 478 4.67 -8.80 19.45
C GLU A 478 3.33 -8.22 19.96
N THR A 479 2.68 -7.37 19.17
CA THR A 479 1.46 -6.63 19.58
C THR A 479 0.26 -7.00 18.73
N GLY A 480 -0.92 -7.02 19.35
CA GLY A 480 -2.17 -7.34 18.70
C GLY A 480 -2.28 -8.80 18.23
N ALA A 481 -3.31 -9.10 17.43
CA ALA A 481 -3.45 -10.40 16.78
C ALA A 481 -2.59 -10.48 15.51
N ARG A 482 -2.17 -11.70 15.15
CA ARG A 482 -1.43 -11.91 13.89
C ARG A 482 -2.33 -11.64 12.68
N ILE A 483 -1.79 -10.89 11.72
CA ILE A 483 -2.55 -10.50 10.51
C ILE A 483 -2.95 -11.72 9.69
N ASN A 484 -2.06 -12.71 9.55
CA ASN A 484 -2.34 -13.95 8.80
C ASN A 484 -3.49 -14.75 9.42
N THR A 485 -3.57 -14.82 10.74
CA THR A 485 -4.67 -15.49 11.45
C THR A 485 -6.00 -14.81 11.17
N ALA A 486 -6.07 -13.49 11.28
CA ALA A 486 -7.27 -12.72 10.96
C ALA A 486 -7.69 -12.87 9.48
N ARG A 487 -6.73 -12.93 8.54
CA ARG A 487 -7.03 -13.17 7.13
C ARG A 487 -7.53 -14.60 6.89
N THR A 488 -6.95 -15.58 7.57
CA THR A 488 -7.41 -16.97 7.48
C THR A 488 -8.83 -17.12 8.02
N GLU A 489 -9.20 -16.44 9.10
CA GLU A 489 -10.59 -16.42 9.60
C GLU A 489 -11.58 -15.93 8.54
N GLN A 490 -11.21 -14.88 7.78
CA GLN A 490 -12.03 -14.41 6.67
C GLN A 490 -12.15 -15.47 5.56
N ALA A 491 -11.07 -16.21 5.28
CA ALA A 491 -11.13 -17.29 4.30
C ALA A 491 -12.03 -18.45 4.78
N LEU A 492 -11.92 -18.85 6.05
CA LEU A 492 -12.72 -19.93 6.63
C LEU A 492 -14.21 -19.58 6.72
N SER A 493 -14.59 -18.29 6.78
CA SER A 493 -15.97 -17.84 6.88
C SER A 493 -16.85 -18.25 5.69
N VAL A 494 -16.26 -18.55 4.53
CA VAL A 494 -16.98 -19.04 3.34
C VAL A 494 -16.96 -20.56 3.21
N SER A 495 -16.46 -21.27 4.24
CA SER A 495 -16.37 -22.72 4.31
C SER A 495 -15.73 -23.34 3.06
N PRO A 496 -14.48 -22.98 2.72
CA PRO A 496 -13.76 -23.57 1.61
C PRO A 496 -13.17 -24.93 2.01
N THR A 497 -12.82 -25.74 1.01
CA THR A 497 -11.93 -26.91 1.20
C THR A 497 -10.49 -26.53 0.83
N VAL A 498 -10.32 -25.48 0.03
CA VAL A 498 -9.01 -24.98 -0.41
C VAL A 498 -8.97 -23.45 -0.34
N ILE A 499 -7.87 -22.92 0.20
CA ILE A 499 -7.49 -21.51 0.09
C ILE A 499 -6.41 -21.40 -0.98
N SER A 500 -6.69 -20.66 -2.06
CA SER A 500 -5.73 -20.47 -3.15
C SER A 500 -5.20 -19.04 -3.20
N SER A 501 -3.98 -18.88 -3.68
CA SER A 501 -3.36 -17.58 -3.98
C SER A 501 -2.39 -17.73 -5.16
N GLY A 502 -1.95 -16.62 -5.73
CA GLY A 502 -0.87 -16.57 -6.72
C GLY A 502 0.40 -15.95 -6.13
N CYS A 503 0.74 -16.24 -4.88
CA CYS A 503 1.91 -15.67 -4.23
C CYS A 503 2.47 -16.65 -3.19
N PRO A 504 3.74 -17.08 -3.30
CA PRO A 504 4.35 -18.01 -2.36
C PRO A 504 4.37 -17.46 -0.92
N TYR A 505 4.64 -16.17 -0.72
CA TYR A 505 4.59 -15.55 0.62
C TYR A 505 3.18 -15.61 1.22
N CYS A 506 2.16 -15.28 0.42
CA CYS A 506 0.78 -15.35 0.90
C CYS A 506 0.37 -16.78 1.26
N LEU A 507 0.81 -17.77 0.49
CA LEU A 507 0.49 -19.18 0.78
C LEU A 507 1.15 -19.67 2.06
N THR A 508 2.40 -19.29 2.32
CA THR A 508 3.06 -19.59 3.61
C THR A 508 2.28 -18.98 4.77
N MET A 509 1.92 -17.70 4.68
CA MET A 509 1.16 -17.02 5.74
C MET A 509 -0.23 -17.63 5.97
N LEU A 510 -0.92 -18.02 4.90
CA LEU A 510 -2.24 -18.66 5.01
C LEU A 510 -2.13 -20.10 5.52
N GLY A 511 -1.10 -20.85 5.11
CA GLY A 511 -0.81 -22.17 5.65
C GLY A 511 -0.48 -22.15 7.15
N ASP A 512 0.27 -21.16 7.60
CA ASP A 512 0.51 -20.96 9.04
C ASP A 512 -0.77 -20.50 9.77
N GLY A 513 -1.61 -19.72 9.09
CA GLY A 513 -2.91 -19.32 9.62
C GLY A 513 -3.87 -20.52 9.77
N THR A 514 -3.89 -21.46 8.82
CA THR A 514 -4.72 -22.70 8.95
C THR A 514 -4.22 -23.57 10.09
N LYS A 515 -2.91 -23.73 10.28
CA LYS A 515 -2.31 -24.42 11.44
C LYS A 515 -2.71 -23.73 12.76
N ALA A 516 -2.58 -22.41 12.83
CA ALA A 516 -2.99 -21.65 14.03
C ALA A 516 -4.47 -21.76 14.36
N LYS A 517 -5.31 -22.19 13.41
CA LYS A 517 -6.75 -22.45 13.57
C LYS A 517 -7.10 -23.94 13.66
N GLU A 518 -6.10 -24.80 13.73
CA GLU A 518 -6.27 -26.27 13.77
C GLU A 518 -7.15 -26.77 12.59
N ALA A 519 -6.98 -26.17 11.42
CA ALA A 519 -7.76 -26.45 10.22
C ALA A 519 -6.95 -27.04 9.07
N GLU A 520 -5.63 -27.26 9.24
CA GLU A 520 -4.72 -27.73 8.21
C GLU A 520 -5.04 -29.12 7.64
N ASP A 521 -5.64 -29.99 8.43
CA ASP A 521 -6.06 -31.32 7.98
C ASP A 521 -7.31 -31.28 7.09
N ALA A 522 -8.13 -30.22 7.22
CA ALA A 522 -9.39 -30.07 6.50
C ALA A 522 -9.31 -29.09 5.33
N ILE A 523 -8.36 -28.16 5.36
CA ILE A 523 -8.26 -27.04 4.42
C ILE A 523 -6.90 -27.04 3.75
N GLY A 524 -6.86 -27.37 2.45
CA GLY A 524 -5.65 -27.30 1.64
C GLY A 524 -5.26 -25.84 1.31
N THR A 525 -3.97 -25.57 1.18
CA THR A 525 -3.46 -24.28 0.69
C THR A 525 -2.65 -24.52 -0.58
N TYR A 526 -3.13 -24.04 -1.74
CA TYR A 526 -2.51 -24.30 -3.04
C TYR A 526 -2.36 -23.04 -3.88
N ASP A 527 -1.25 -22.96 -4.63
CA ASP A 527 -1.11 -21.97 -5.70
C ASP A 527 -2.04 -22.32 -6.88
N VAL A 528 -2.42 -21.29 -7.63
CA VAL A 528 -3.23 -21.45 -8.84
C VAL A 528 -2.55 -22.39 -9.85
N SER A 529 -1.21 -22.35 -9.95
CA SER A 529 -0.44 -23.23 -10.85
C SER A 529 -0.49 -24.69 -10.43
N GLU A 530 -0.52 -24.98 -9.13
CA GLU A 530 -0.66 -26.35 -8.62
C GLU A 530 -2.03 -26.92 -8.95
N LEU A 531 -3.10 -26.15 -8.71
CA LEU A 531 -4.48 -26.55 -9.05
C LEU A 531 -4.65 -26.77 -10.56
N LEU A 532 -4.05 -25.91 -11.37
CA LEU A 532 -4.06 -26.10 -12.82
C LEU A 532 -3.28 -27.36 -13.23
N ALA A 533 -2.11 -27.60 -12.62
CA ALA A 533 -1.31 -28.81 -12.89
C ALA A 533 -2.08 -30.09 -12.52
N MET A 534 -2.82 -30.10 -11.40
CA MET A 534 -3.72 -31.20 -11.03
C MET A 534 -4.73 -31.49 -12.14
N SER A 535 -5.30 -30.45 -12.72
CA SER A 535 -6.32 -30.58 -13.77
C SER A 535 -5.74 -30.93 -15.14
N VAL A 536 -4.51 -30.53 -15.45
CA VAL A 536 -3.83 -30.84 -16.71
C VAL A 536 -3.28 -32.26 -16.72
N PHE A 537 -2.61 -32.69 -15.62
CA PHE A 537 -1.88 -33.95 -15.57
C PHE A 537 -2.64 -35.11 -14.90
N GLY A 538 -3.68 -34.80 -14.09
CA GLY A 538 -4.41 -35.79 -13.29
C GLY A 538 -3.70 -36.15 -11.96
N ALA A 539 -4.47 -36.69 -11.01
CA ALA A 539 -3.98 -36.96 -9.65
C ALA A 539 -2.94 -38.09 -9.56
N GLU A 540 -2.97 -39.08 -10.46
CA GLU A 540 -2.04 -40.23 -10.43
C GLU A 540 -0.57 -39.86 -10.67
N LYS A 541 -0.28 -38.70 -11.25
CA LYS A 541 1.08 -38.19 -11.46
C LYS A 541 1.58 -37.28 -10.35
N GLN A 542 0.80 -37.10 -9.28
CA GLN A 542 1.12 -36.19 -8.19
C GLN A 542 1.79 -36.83 -6.96
N GLU A 543 1.71 -38.15 -6.77
CA GLU A 543 2.44 -38.82 -5.70
C GLU A 543 3.98 -38.68 -5.81
N SER A 544 4.45 -38.11 -6.94
CA SER A 544 5.85 -37.70 -7.18
C SER A 544 6.11 -36.19 -7.00
N LEU A 545 5.15 -35.42 -6.50
CA LEU A 545 5.26 -34.02 -6.12
C LEU A 545 5.27 -33.87 -4.60
#